data_c121f7deac50356109019109262d82ee
#
_entry.id   c121f7deac50356109019109262d82ee
#
_cell.length_a   1.000
_cell.length_b   1.000
_cell.length_c   1.000
_cell.angle_alpha   90.00
_cell.angle_beta   90.00
_cell.angle_gamma   90.00
#
_symmetry.space_group_name_H-M   'P 1'
#
loop_
_entity.id
_entity.type
_entity.pdbx_description
1 polymer ?
#
loop_
_entity_poly.entity_id
_entity_poly.type
_entity_poly.pdbx_seq_one_letter_code
_entity_poly.pdbx_strand_id
1 'polypeptide(L)'
;EKLRLARRSHIRRTGGTSRAAKWCRKKYYPLAFGGAALVIAATAVFVSRYTFGTTVIYEGQALDTVASELEAKRVTASIADITSETLGKTFTFSDSSIQYTSGLVERSAVVDRAELEEELTDEMGLVTQGYSLYINDELIGSTQYEGALEGLLDQLKESYISEDTLTVDFVEDVRIAKGYVPTESIMNLGQIAEILNSTKEGEVTYTVVKGDTWSGIANSHGMTTK
;
A
#
# COMPACT_ATOMS: atom_id res chain seq x y z
N GLU A 1 -51.03 79.55 39.12
CA GLU A 1 -50.56 78.40 38.22
C GLU A 1 -49.14 78.71 37.79
N LYS A 2 -48.14 77.98 38.37
CA LYS A 2 -46.69 78.25 38.20
C LYS A 2 -46.11 77.22 37.26
N LEU A 3 -45.82 77.66 36.05
CA LEU A 3 -45.01 76.90 35.08
C LEU A 3 -43.57 76.78 35.52
N ARG A 4 -43.12 75.57 35.84
CA ARG A 4 -41.67 75.28 36.08
C ARG A 4 -41.00 75.00 34.81
N LEU A 5 -40.16 75.91 34.37
CA LEU A 5 -39.24 75.70 33.19
C LEU A 5 -38.12 74.76 33.64
N ALA A 6 -38.05 73.59 33.00
CA ALA A 6 -36.97 72.65 33.22
C ALA A 6 -35.71 73.11 32.41
N ARG A 7 -34.68 73.42 33.14
CA ARG A 7 -33.36 73.83 32.63
C ARG A 7 -32.65 72.59 32.08
N ARG A 8 -32.64 72.38 30.77
CA ARG A 8 -31.81 71.38 30.13
C ARG A 8 -30.33 71.76 30.20
N SER A 9 -29.56 71.09 31.05
CA SER A 9 -28.11 71.16 31.07
C SER A 9 -27.53 70.39 29.83
N HIS A 10 -27.04 71.13 28.86
CA HIS A 10 -26.19 70.60 27.86
C HIS A 10 -24.85 70.12 28.40
N ILE A 11 -24.71 68.85 28.66
CA ILE A 11 -23.39 68.24 28.91
C ILE A 11 -22.64 68.24 27.57
N ARG A 12 -21.75 69.22 27.40
CA ARG A 12 -20.74 69.15 26.35
C ARG A 12 -19.81 67.98 26.65
N ARG A 13 -19.97 66.89 25.94
CA ARG A 13 -18.93 65.86 25.85
C ARG A 13 -17.75 66.46 25.11
N THR A 14 -16.80 66.98 25.83
CA THR A 14 -15.48 67.32 25.32
C THR A 14 -14.74 66.05 25.06
N GLY A 15 -14.91 65.46 23.86
CA GLY A 15 -14.11 64.34 23.34
C GLY A 15 -12.69 64.80 23.01
N GLY A 16 -12.01 65.33 24.02
CA GLY A 16 -10.58 65.64 23.90
C GLY A 16 -9.78 64.38 24.15
N THR A 17 -9.49 63.61 23.10
CA THR A 17 -8.42 62.64 23.22
C THR A 17 -7.15 63.37 23.58
N SER A 18 -6.63 63.11 24.79
CA SER A 18 -5.43 63.77 25.30
C SER A 18 -4.28 63.61 24.31
N ARG A 19 -3.42 64.66 24.18
CA ARG A 19 -2.21 64.59 23.35
C ARG A 19 -1.36 63.38 23.64
N ALA A 20 -1.37 62.88 24.87
CA ALA A 20 -0.72 61.64 25.29
C ALA A 20 -1.33 60.41 24.63
N ALA A 21 -2.67 60.29 24.52
CA ALA A 21 -3.34 59.18 23.85
C ALA A 21 -3.07 59.16 22.35
N LYS A 22 -2.98 60.35 21.72
CA LYS A 22 -2.58 60.48 20.30
C LYS A 22 -1.09 60.17 20.07
N TRP A 23 -0.21 60.53 21.03
CA TRP A 23 1.21 60.21 20.98
C TRP A 23 1.50 58.71 21.19
N CYS A 24 0.88 58.10 22.16
CA CYS A 24 0.95 56.64 22.38
C CYS A 24 0.46 55.88 21.13
N ARG A 25 -0.67 56.27 20.55
CA ARG A 25 -1.23 55.67 19.36
C ARG A 25 -0.28 55.75 18.17
N LYS A 26 0.43 56.89 17.97
CA LYS A 26 1.36 57.06 16.85
C LYS A 26 2.68 56.29 16.98
N LYS A 27 3.12 56.01 18.22
CA LYS A 27 4.40 55.37 18.54
C LYS A 27 4.29 53.84 18.69
N TYR A 28 3.17 53.36 19.20
CA TYR A 28 2.97 51.92 19.55
C TYR A 28 2.22 51.16 18.45
N TYR A 29 1.41 51.80 17.61
CA TYR A 29 0.73 51.15 16.50
C TYR A 29 1.69 50.41 15.55
N PRO A 30 2.77 50.98 15.05
CA PRO A 30 3.68 50.25 14.15
C PRO A 30 4.39 49.10 14.85
N LEU A 31 4.70 49.22 16.15
CA LEU A 31 5.26 48.12 16.94
C LEU A 31 4.25 46.99 17.16
N ALA A 32 2.99 47.30 17.40
CA ALA A 32 1.92 46.30 17.56
C ALA A 32 1.62 45.59 16.25
N PHE A 33 1.59 46.36 15.10
CA PHE A 33 1.44 45.78 13.78
C PHE A 33 2.65 44.93 13.38
N GLY A 34 3.87 45.37 13.67
CA GLY A 34 5.09 44.59 13.43
C GLY A 34 5.12 43.29 14.24
N GLY A 35 4.74 43.36 15.51
CA GLY A 35 4.61 42.17 16.36
C GLY A 35 3.55 41.18 15.88
N ALA A 36 2.36 41.69 15.51
CA ALA A 36 1.29 40.84 14.97
C ALA A 36 1.71 40.18 13.62
N ALA A 37 2.39 40.92 12.75
CA ALA A 37 2.90 40.38 11.48
C ALA A 37 3.93 39.27 11.69
N LEU A 38 4.83 39.40 12.68
CA LEU A 38 5.80 38.37 13.04
C LEU A 38 5.13 37.11 13.60
N VAL A 39 4.11 37.27 14.46
CA VAL A 39 3.35 36.13 15.00
C VAL A 39 2.61 35.41 13.87
N ILE A 40 1.98 36.14 12.96
CA ILE A 40 1.30 35.53 11.80
C ILE A 40 2.30 34.81 10.90
N ALA A 41 3.45 35.41 10.61
CA ALA A 41 4.50 34.77 9.80
C ALA A 41 5.05 33.50 10.50
N ALA A 42 5.34 33.57 11.79
CA ALA A 42 5.80 32.41 12.55
C ALA A 42 4.74 31.29 12.60
N THR A 43 3.48 31.64 12.80
CA THR A 43 2.36 30.68 12.76
C THR A 43 2.21 30.06 11.36
N ALA A 44 2.33 30.87 10.30
CA ALA A 44 2.26 30.37 8.94
C ALA A 44 3.39 29.37 8.64
N VAL A 45 4.64 29.67 9.05
CA VAL A 45 5.76 28.75 8.93
C VAL A 45 5.55 27.49 9.74
N PHE A 46 5.04 27.60 10.97
CA PHE A 46 4.76 26.46 11.82
C PHE A 46 3.70 25.53 11.19
N VAL A 47 2.56 26.07 10.79
CA VAL A 47 1.47 25.31 10.15
C VAL A 47 1.90 24.72 8.79
N SER A 48 2.84 25.37 8.07
CA SER A 48 3.36 24.82 6.81
C SER A 48 4.28 23.61 7.04
N ARG A 49 4.97 23.56 8.20
CA ARG A 49 5.93 22.49 8.52
C ARG A 49 5.33 21.34 9.32
N TYR A 50 4.37 21.62 10.17
CA TYR A 50 3.82 20.64 11.12
C TYR A 50 2.35 20.37 10.83
N THR A 51 1.92 19.15 11.11
CA THR A 51 0.54 18.69 11.01
C THR A 51 0.26 17.70 12.14
N PHE A 52 -1.01 17.39 12.37
CA PHE A 52 -1.36 16.23 13.19
C PHE A 52 -1.26 14.97 12.33
N GLY A 53 -0.68 13.92 12.90
CA GLY A 53 -0.59 12.61 12.30
C GLY A 53 -0.74 11.52 13.36
N THR A 54 -0.90 10.29 12.91
CA THR A 54 -0.98 9.10 13.76
C THR A 54 0.08 8.11 13.31
N THR A 55 1.02 7.81 14.18
CA THR A 55 2.06 6.80 14.00
C THR A 55 1.51 5.45 14.43
N VAL A 56 1.68 4.46 13.59
CA VAL A 56 1.37 3.06 13.89
C VAL A 56 2.58 2.45 14.60
N ILE A 57 2.34 1.71 15.66
CA ILE A 57 3.38 0.96 16.38
C ILE A 57 2.98 -0.51 16.31
N TYR A 58 3.84 -1.32 15.71
CA TYR A 58 3.67 -2.76 15.61
C TYR A 58 4.74 -3.48 16.41
N GLU A 59 4.34 -4.36 17.36
CA GLU A 59 5.21 -5.10 18.28
C GLU A 59 6.26 -4.24 19.00
N GLY A 60 5.91 -2.96 19.24
CA GLY A 60 6.78 -1.98 19.91
C GLY A 60 7.71 -1.21 18.98
N GLN A 61 7.73 -1.50 17.68
CA GLN A 61 8.42 -0.75 16.64
C GLN A 61 7.50 0.32 16.08
N ALA A 62 7.97 1.57 16.02
CA ALA A 62 7.26 2.66 15.39
C ALA A 62 7.43 2.55 13.87
N LEU A 63 6.32 2.44 13.17
CA LEU A 63 6.22 2.46 11.73
C LEU A 63 5.88 3.87 11.25
N ASP A 64 5.46 3.97 10.02
CA ASP A 64 5.11 5.22 9.38
C ASP A 64 3.90 5.93 10.01
N THR A 65 3.81 7.22 9.72
CA THR A 65 2.77 8.11 10.23
C THR A 65 1.81 8.50 9.12
N VAL A 66 0.52 8.30 9.34
CA VAL A 66 -0.56 8.70 8.42
C VAL A 66 -1.34 9.90 8.95
N ALA A 67 -2.20 10.49 8.12
CA ALA A 67 -2.90 11.72 8.43
C ALA A 67 -3.89 11.60 9.62
N SER A 68 -4.40 10.40 9.92
CA SER A 68 -5.38 10.21 11.00
C SER A 68 -5.41 8.77 11.53
N GLU A 69 -5.86 8.62 12.79
CA GLU A 69 -6.08 7.31 13.42
C GLU A 69 -7.11 6.45 12.66
N LEU A 70 -8.12 7.08 12.08
CA LEU A 70 -9.10 6.35 11.27
C LEU A 70 -8.47 5.73 10.03
N GLU A 71 -7.53 6.44 9.42
CA GLU A 71 -6.77 5.95 8.26
C GLU A 71 -5.85 4.81 8.66
N ALA A 72 -5.10 4.96 9.75
CA ALA A 72 -4.27 3.89 10.32
C ALA A 72 -5.09 2.61 10.57
N LYS A 73 -6.25 2.74 11.23
CA LYS A 73 -7.15 1.61 11.50
C LYS A 73 -7.74 0.96 10.24
N ARG A 74 -7.96 1.74 9.19
CA ARG A 74 -8.41 1.17 7.90
C ARG A 74 -7.31 0.36 7.23
N VAL A 75 -6.08 0.85 7.26
CA VAL A 75 -4.92 0.12 6.73
C VAL A 75 -4.73 -1.19 7.49
N THR A 76 -4.70 -1.15 8.82
CA THR A 76 -4.53 -2.38 9.63
C THR A 76 -5.66 -3.38 9.43
N ALA A 77 -6.90 -2.92 9.29
CA ALA A 77 -8.03 -3.80 8.98
C ALA A 77 -7.91 -4.41 7.57
N SER A 78 -7.54 -3.60 6.57
CA SER A 78 -7.28 -4.08 5.20
C SER A 78 -6.21 -5.16 5.16
N ILE A 79 -5.09 -4.96 5.87
CA ILE A 79 -4.00 -5.94 5.94
C ILE A 79 -4.44 -7.22 6.66
N ALA A 80 -5.23 -7.10 7.72
CA ALA A 80 -5.77 -8.28 8.41
C ALA A 80 -6.67 -9.11 7.50
N ASP A 81 -7.51 -8.46 6.69
CA ASP A 81 -8.39 -9.11 5.72
C ASP A 81 -7.57 -9.77 4.60
N ILE A 82 -6.62 -9.05 4.01
CA ILE A 82 -5.70 -9.56 2.98
C ILE A 82 -4.92 -10.77 3.50
N THR A 83 -4.35 -10.66 4.70
CA THR A 83 -3.60 -11.74 5.33
C THR A 83 -4.48 -12.97 5.58
N SER A 84 -5.72 -12.74 6.04
CA SER A 84 -6.69 -13.83 6.25
C SER A 84 -7.04 -14.55 4.96
N GLU A 85 -7.30 -13.81 3.89
CA GLU A 85 -7.61 -14.36 2.58
C GLU A 85 -6.42 -15.11 1.99
N THR A 86 -5.24 -14.51 2.03
CA THR A 86 -4.01 -15.09 1.47
C THR A 86 -3.57 -16.36 2.20
N LEU A 87 -3.68 -16.39 3.53
CA LEU A 87 -3.30 -17.56 4.33
C LEU A 87 -4.43 -18.61 4.46
N GLY A 88 -5.64 -18.30 4.01
CA GLY A 88 -6.82 -19.19 4.17
C GLY A 88 -7.24 -19.42 5.61
N LYS A 89 -6.87 -18.55 6.53
CA LYS A 89 -7.19 -18.61 7.97
C LYS A 89 -7.42 -17.22 8.55
N THR A 90 -8.32 -17.09 9.50
CA THR A 90 -8.59 -15.81 10.15
C THR A 90 -7.34 -15.26 10.85
N PHE A 91 -6.96 -14.07 10.46
CA PHE A 91 -5.89 -13.28 11.08
C PHE A 91 -6.48 -11.99 11.66
N THR A 92 -6.09 -11.63 12.86
CA THR A 92 -6.45 -10.35 13.49
C THR A 92 -5.28 -9.85 14.33
N PHE A 93 -5.03 -8.54 14.29
CA PHE A 93 -4.06 -7.94 15.20
C PHE A 93 -4.59 -8.02 16.64
N SER A 94 -3.71 -8.37 17.58
CA SER A 94 -4.05 -8.24 19.00
C SER A 94 -3.87 -6.79 19.46
N ASP A 95 -4.65 -6.36 20.46
CA ASP A 95 -4.53 -5.02 21.04
C ASP A 95 -3.13 -4.73 21.63
N SER A 96 -2.36 -5.78 21.92
CA SER A 96 -0.99 -5.65 22.42
C SER A 96 0.03 -5.55 21.29
N SER A 97 -0.24 -6.10 20.10
CA SER A 97 0.68 -6.09 18.97
C SER A 97 0.63 -4.80 18.17
N ILE A 98 -0.52 -4.11 18.15
CA ILE A 98 -0.67 -2.86 17.39
C ILE A 98 -1.17 -1.73 18.29
N GLN A 99 -0.54 -0.57 18.16
CA GLN A 99 -0.89 0.63 18.91
C GLN A 99 -0.86 1.85 17.98
N TYR A 100 -1.63 2.87 18.32
CA TYR A 100 -1.75 4.12 17.57
C TYR A 100 -1.38 5.30 18.44
N THR A 101 -0.41 6.10 18.01
CA THR A 101 0.00 7.31 18.75
C THR A 101 -0.22 8.53 17.87
N SER A 102 -1.17 9.38 18.28
CA SER A 102 -1.47 10.63 17.57
C SER A 102 -0.73 11.80 18.18
N GLY A 103 -0.15 12.64 17.34
CA GLY A 103 0.62 13.80 17.79
C GLY A 103 0.91 14.80 16.69
N LEU A 104 1.67 15.83 17.07
CA LEU A 104 2.18 16.82 16.12
C LEU A 104 3.45 16.26 15.47
N VAL A 105 3.45 16.17 14.16
CA VAL A 105 4.54 15.60 13.36
C VAL A 105 4.94 16.58 12.25
N GLU A 106 6.12 16.40 11.70
CA GLU A 106 6.48 17.10 10.47
C GLU A 106 5.57 16.64 9.32
N ARG A 107 5.12 17.57 8.50
CA ARG A 107 4.24 17.26 7.35
C ARG A 107 4.91 16.31 6.36
N SER A 108 6.23 16.36 6.22
CA SER A 108 7.04 15.47 5.40
C SER A 108 7.15 14.03 5.93
N ALA A 109 6.79 13.81 7.18
CA ALA A 109 6.79 12.49 7.80
C ALA A 109 5.43 11.78 7.68
N VAL A 110 4.44 12.45 7.09
CA VAL A 110 3.13 11.84 6.83
C VAL A 110 3.15 11.19 5.48
N VAL A 111 3.04 9.88 5.48
CA VAL A 111 3.01 9.04 4.28
C VAL A 111 1.57 8.76 3.83
N ASP A 112 1.41 8.21 2.65
CA ASP A 112 0.12 7.75 2.18
C ASP A 112 -0.24 6.35 2.70
N ARG A 113 -1.47 5.90 2.40
CA ARG A 113 -1.94 4.58 2.83
C ARG A 113 -1.13 3.43 2.26
N ALA A 114 -0.71 3.55 1.01
CA ALA A 114 -0.02 2.47 0.32
C ALA A 114 1.37 2.23 0.92
N GLU A 115 2.06 3.31 1.28
CA GLU A 115 3.37 3.26 1.91
C GLU A 115 3.30 2.60 3.31
N LEU A 116 2.35 3.00 4.15
CA LEU A 116 2.11 2.35 5.45
C LEU A 116 1.68 0.88 5.28
N GLU A 117 0.87 0.56 4.26
CA GLU A 117 0.43 -0.81 3.97
C GLU A 117 1.61 -1.69 3.59
N GLU A 118 2.53 -1.19 2.76
CA GLU A 118 3.76 -1.87 2.38
C GLU A 118 4.67 -2.08 3.58
N GLU A 119 4.97 -1.02 4.37
CA GLU A 119 5.84 -1.11 5.53
C GLU A 119 5.29 -2.09 6.59
N LEU A 120 4.01 -2.00 6.92
CA LEU A 120 3.39 -2.91 7.91
C LEU A 120 3.36 -4.36 7.40
N THR A 121 3.12 -4.56 6.12
CA THR A 121 3.12 -5.91 5.51
C THR A 121 4.52 -6.52 5.55
N ASP A 122 5.54 -5.73 5.26
CA ASP A 122 6.94 -6.16 5.29
C ASP A 122 7.39 -6.47 6.72
N GLU A 123 7.02 -5.63 7.70
CA GLU A 123 7.36 -5.86 9.10
C GLU A 123 6.66 -7.10 9.68
N MET A 124 5.42 -7.37 9.26
CA MET A 124 4.71 -8.60 9.63
C MET A 124 5.35 -9.86 9.06
N GLY A 125 5.90 -9.79 7.85
CA GLY A 125 6.58 -10.89 7.17
C GLY A 125 5.72 -12.12 6.87
N LEU A 126 4.39 -12.05 7.01
CA LEU A 126 3.46 -13.16 6.79
C LEU A 126 3.03 -13.29 5.34
N VAL A 127 2.79 -12.15 4.71
CA VAL A 127 2.40 -12.04 3.30
C VAL A 127 3.26 -10.97 2.65
N THR A 128 3.44 -11.07 1.35
CA THR A 128 4.19 -10.09 0.56
C THR A 128 3.55 -9.92 -0.81
N GLN A 129 3.78 -8.81 -1.48
CA GLN A 129 3.37 -8.66 -2.87
C GLN A 129 4.24 -9.54 -3.77
N GLY A 130 3.63 -10.24 -4.71
CA GLY A 130 4.33 -11.14 -5.61
C GLY A 130 3.56 -11.49 -6.85
N TYR A 131 4.18 -12.32 -7.67
CA TYR A 131 3.65 -12.90 -8.89
C TYR A 131 3.59 -14.41 -8.71
N SER A 132 2.41 -14.99 -8.85
CA SER A 132 2.15 -16.41 -8.66
C SER A 132 1.92 -17.10 -9.99
N LEU A 133 2.56 -18.24 -10.17
CA LEU A 133 2.34 -19.13 -11.31
C LEU A 133 1.33 -20.21 -10.93
N TYR A 134 0.26 -20.29 -11.70
CA TYR A 134 -0.75 -21.33 -11.60
C TYR A 134 -0.75 -22.18 -12.86
N ILE A 135 -0.89 -23.49 -12.69
CA ILE A 135 -1.10 -24.45 -13.78
C ILE A 135 -2.33 -25.26 -13.43
N ASN A 136 -3.36 -25.21 -14.28
CA ASN A 136 -4.66 -25.85 -14.04
C ASN A 136 -5.25 -25.49 -12.66
N ASP A 137 -5.17 -24.17 -12.29
CA ASP A 137 -5.57 -23.61 -11.00
C ASP A 137 -4.75 -24.08 -9.77
N GLU A 138 -3.73 -24.90 -9.94
CA GLU A 138 -2.80 -25.29 -8.88
C GLU A 138 -1.64 -24.27 -8.79
N LEU A 139 -1.35 -23.76 -7.57
CA LEU A 139 -0.23 -22.87 -7.32
C LEU A 139 1.09 -23.64 -7.40
N ILE A 140 1.94 -23.30 -8.34
CA ILE A 140 3.28 -23.90 -8.54
C ILE A 140 4.33 -23.20 -7.70
N GLY A 141 4.27 -21.88 -7.64
CA GLY A 141 5.21 -21.05 -6.86
C GLY A 141 5.03 -19.58 -7.13
N SER A 142 5.68 -18.75 -6.32
CA SER A 142 5.58 -17.30 -6.43
C SER A 142 6.96 -16.67 -6.41
N THR A 143 7.09 -15.49 -7.04
CA THR A 143 8.30 -14.66 -7.03
C THR A 143 7.94 -13.20 -6.77
N GLN A 144 8.87 -12.41 -6.26
CA GLN A 144 8.70 -10.97 -6.10
C GLN A 144 9.05 -10.17 -7.36
N TYR A 145 9.65 -10.79 -8.36
CA TYR A 145 10.18 -10.11 -9.56
C TYR A 145 9.15 -10.13 -10.69
N GLU A 146 8.76 -8.92 -11.12
CA GLU A 146 7.89 -8.73 -12.29
C GLU A 146 8.56 -9.27 -13.58
N GLY A 147 7.80 -9.97 -14.42
CA GLY A 147 8.29 -10.52 -15.69
C GLY A 147 9.19 -11.75 -15.55
N ALA A 148 9.54 -12.15 -14.33
CA ALA A 148 10.45 -13.28 -14.13
C ALA A 148 9.81 -14.63 -14.46
N LEU A 149 8.52 -14.80 -14.18
CA LEU A 149 7.78 -16.02 -14.52
C LEU A 149 7.49 -16.11 -16.02
N GLU A 150 7.13 -14.99 -16.64
CA GLU A 150 6.98 -14.90 -18.09
C GLU A 150 8.28 -15.31 -18.80
N GLY A 151 9.40 -14.73 -18.38
CA GLY A 151 10.71 -15.06 -18.93
C GLY A 151 11.09 -16.53 -18.75
N LEU A 152 10.74 -17.13 -17.60
CA LEU A 152 10.95 -18.56 -17.35
C LEU A 152 10.10 -19.42 -18.30
N LEU A 153 8.82 -19.08 -18.47
CA LEU A 153 7.92 -19.79 -19.38
C LEU A 153 8.35 -19.68 -20.85
N ASP A 154 8.82 -18.51 -21.27
CA ASP A 154 9.36 -18.29 -22.61
C ASP A 154 10.63 -19.11 -22.83
N GLN A 155 11.54 -19.15 -21.87
CA GLN A 155 12.74 -19.99 -21.94
C GLN A 155 12.39 -21.49 -22.02
N LEU A 156 11.34 -21.92 -21.32
CA LEU A 156 10.85 -23.30 -21.46
C LEU A 156 10.32 -23.57 -22.85
N LYS A 157 9.52 -22.66 -23.44
CA LYS A 157 9.02 -22.80 -24.82
C LYS A 157 10.16 -22.82 -25.82
N GLU A 158 11.18 -21.97 -25.67
CA GLU A 158 12.34 -21.93 -26.58
C GLU A 158 13.06 -23.29 -26.69
N SER A 159 13.07 -24.08 -25.62
CA SER A 159 13.70 -25.41 -25.61
C SER A 159 13.01 -26.41 -26.54
N TYR A 160 11.80 -26.13 -27.00
CA TYR A 160 11.01 -26.99 -27.94
C TYR A 160 10.93 -26.42 -29.35
N ILE A 161 11.51 -25.23 -29.61
CA ILE A 161 11.54 -24.64 -30.93
C ILE A 161 12.62 -25.37 -31.78
N SER A 162 12.22 -25.89 -32.95
CA SER A 162 13.10 -26.46 -33.95
C SER A 162 12.86 -25.77 -35.30
N GLU A 163 13.71 -26.05 -36.31
CA GLU A 163 13.61 -25.43 -37.64
C GLU A 163 12.23 -25.61 -38.29
N ASP A 164 11.50 -26.69 -37.94
CA ASP A 164 10.18 -27.02 -38.50
C ASP A 164 9.02 -26.61 -37.54
N THR A 165 9.31 -25.98 -36.41
CA THR A 165 8.29 -25.59 -35.40
C THR A 165 7.60 -24.30 -35.82
N LEU A 166 6.27 -24.31 -35.99
CA LEU A 166 5.48 -23.13 -36.33
C LEU A 166 5.07 -22.35 -35.08
N THR A 167 4.63 -23.04 -34.04
CA THR A 167 4.21 -22.46 -32.75
C THR A 167 4.47 -23.46 -31.63
N VAL A 168 4.80 -22.95 -30.45
CA VAL A 168 4.88 -23.73 -29.21
C VAL A 168 3.98 -23.07 -28.18
N ASP A 169 3.08 -23.85 -27.59
CA ASP A 169 2.23 -23.37 -26.51
C ASP A 169 2.02 -24.48 -25.46
N PHE A 170 1.63 -24.08 -24.25
CA PHE A 170 1.31 -25.03 -23.20
C PHE A 170 -0.05 -25.67 -23.47
N VAL A 171 -0.19 -26.96 -23.17
CA VAL A 171 -1.48 -27.68 -23.24
C VAL A 171 -2.31 -27.38 -22.00
N GLU A 172 -1.63 -27.14 -20.87
CA GLU A 172 -2.21 -26.79 -19.60
C GLU A 172 -2.65 -25.34 -19.57
N ASP A 173 -3.64 -25.02 -18.72
CA ASP A 173 -4.02 -23.63 -18.44
C ASP A 173 -2.96 -22.98 -17.54
N VAL A 174 -2.11 -22.14 -18.16
CA VAL A 174 -1.01 -21.45 -17.47
C VAL A 174 -1.40 -20.01 -17.21
N ARG A 175 -1.42 -19.61 -15.94
CA ARG A 175 -1.81 -18.27 -15.52
C ARG A 175 -0.81 -17.69 -14.53
N ILE A 176 -0.42 -16.44 -14.77
CA ILE A 176 0.35 -15.62 -13.82
C ILE A 176 -0.59 -14.58 -13.20
N ALA A 177 -0.59 -14.49 -11.89
CA ALA A 177 -1.39 -13.53 -11.15
C ALA A 177 -0.53 -12.68 -10.21
N LYS A 178 -0.70 -11.36 -10.27
CA LYS A 178 -0.12 -10.43 -9.30
C LYS A 178 -1.04 -10.28 -8.10
N GLY A 179 -0.49 -10.35 -6.89
CA GLY A 179 -1.27 -10.17 -5.67
C GLY A 179 -0.44 -10.41 -4.42
N TYR A 180 -1.11 -10.43 -3.27
CA TYR A 180 -0.47 -10.87 -2.03
C TYR A 180 -0.35 -12.39 -2.01
N VAL A 181 0.81 -12.86 -1.57
CA VAL A 181 1.14 -14.28 -1.46
C VAL A 181 1.73 -14.56 -0.08
N PRO A 182 1.60 -15.79 0.46
CA PRO A 182 2.33 -16.16 1.65
C PRO A 182 3.83 -15.99 1.44
N THR A 183 4.53 -15.33 2.35
CA THR A 183 5.98 -15.10 2.23
C THR A 183 6.73 -16.41 2.06
N GLU A 184 6.26 -17.48 2.70
CA GLU A 184 6.82 -18.83 2.58
C GLU A 184 6.65 -19.48 1.19
N SER A 185 5.75 -18.96 0.35
CA SER A 185 5.54 -19.43 -1.02
C SER A 185 6.50 -18.80 -2.03
N ILE A 186 7.28 -17.80 -1.61
CA ILE A 186 8.28 -17.16 -2.47
C ILE A 186 9.43 -18.11 -2.71
N MET A 187 9.69 -18.38 -3.98
CA MET A 187 10.75 -19.27 -4.45
C MET A 187 11.69 -18.55 -5.39
N ASN A 188 12.92 -19.05 -5.52
CA ASN A 188 13.77 -18.61 -6.60
C ASN A 188 13.34 -19.29 -7.92
N LEU A 189 13.64 -18.64 -9.05
CA LEU A 189 13.23 -19.14 -10.38
C LEU A 189 13.77 -20.55 -10.68
N GLY A 190 14.94 -20.90 -10.15
CA GLY A 190 15.51 -22.24 -10.31
C GLY A 190 14.66 -23.33 -9.67
N GLN A 191 14.10 -23.05 -8.47
CA GLN A 191 13.19 -23.98 -7.79
C GLN A 191 11.87 -24.14 -8.57
N ILE A 192 11.32 -23.03 -9.07
CA ILE A 192 10.10 -23.09 -9.89
C ILE A 192 10.39 -23.88 -11.20
N ALA A 193 11.52 -23.61 -11.86
CA ALA A 193 11.95 -24.34 -13.03
C ALA A 193 12.14 -25.86 -12.76
N GLU A 194 12.67 -26.22 -11.60
CA GLU A 194 12.83 -27.62 -11.20
C GLU A 194 11.47 -28.30 -11.02
N ILE A 195 10.50 -27.67 -10.38
CA ILE A 195 9.13 -28.16 -10.26
C ILE A 195 8.52 -28.36 -11.65
N LEU A 196 8.60 -27.36 -12.53
CA LEU A 196 8.07 -27.43 -13.89
C LEU A 196 8.71 -28.54 -14.70
N ASN A 197 10.00 -28.81 -14.51
CA ASN A 197 10.71 -29.88 -15.20
C ASN A 197 10.40 -31.27 -14.60
N SER A 198 10.16 -31.35 -13.28
CA SER A 198 9.82 -32.62 -12.61
C SER A 198 8.42 -33.11 -12.97
N THR A 199 7.51 -32.20 -13.28
CA THR A 199 6.13 -32.54 -13.71
C THR A 199 6.10 -33.16 -15.11
N LYS A 200 7.23 -33.17 -15.84
CA LYS A 200 7.37 -33.78 -17.17
C LYS A 200 7.50 -35.31 -17.19
N GLU A 201 7.46 -36.00 -16.09
CA GLU A 201 7.61 -37.46 -16.05
C GLU A 201 6.49 -38.27 -16.74
N GLY A 202 5.54 -37.56 -17.39
CA GLY A 202 4.44 -38.18 -18.15
C GLY A 202 4.64 -38.24 -19.67
N GLU A 203 5.66 -37.58 -20.24
CA GLU A 203 5.87 -37.60 -21.71
C GLU A 203 6.61 -38.84 -22.14
N VAL A 204 5.85 -39.82 -22.69
CA VAL A 204 6.43 -41.00 -23.32
C VAL A 204 6.52 -40.76 -24.81
N THR A 205 7.73 -40.49 -25.32
CA THR A 205 7.97 -40.42 -26.76
C THR A 205 8.03 -41.83 -27.33
N TYR A 206 7.07 -42.18 -28.17
CA TYR A 206 7.06 -43.47 -28.91
C TYR A 206 7.42 -43.27 -30.38
N THR A 207 8.43 -43.94 -30.84
CA THR A 207 8.78 -43.96 -32.26
C THR A 207 7.91 -44.92 -33.00
N VAL A 208 6.99 -44.43 -33.83
CA VAL A 208 6.06 -45.24 -34.65
C VAL A 208 6.83 -46.14 -35.61
N VAL A 209 6.54 -47.43 -35.57
CA VAL A 209 7.11 -48.42 -36.51
C VAL A 209 6.05 -48.91 -37.47
N LYS A 210 6.50 -49.49 -38.60
CA LYS A 210 5.58 -50.00 -39.64
C LYS A 210 4.69 -51.12 -39.10
N GLY A 211 3.39 -50.89 -39.07
CA GLY A 211 2.39 -51.79 -38.53
C GLY A 211 1.65 -51.27 -37.30
N ASP A 212 2.11 -50.17 -36.72
CA ASP A 212 1.45 -49.53 -35.62
C ASP A 212 0.14 -48.84 -36.04
N THR A 213 -0.81 -48.83 -35.14
CA THR A 213 -2.06 -48.09 -35.28
C THR A 213 -2.19 -47.15 -34.08
N TRP A 214 -2.82 -46.00 -34.28
CA TRP A 214 -3.06 -45.03 -33.19
C TRP A 214 -3.73 -45.65 -31.97
N SER A 215 -4.73 -46.50 -32.19
CA SER A 215 -5.42 -47.19 -31.09
C SER A 215 -4.55 -48.24 -30.40
N GLY A 216 -3.64 -48.89 -31.15
CA GLY A 216 -2.70 -49.85 -30.56
C GLY A 216 -1.66 -49.15 -29.69
N ILE A 217 -1.09 -48.06 -30.16
CA ILE A 217 -0.14 -47.22 -29.39
C ILE A 217 -0.81 -46.66 -28.13
N ALA A 218 -2.00 -46.06 -28.29
CA ALA A 218 -2.74 -45.50 -27.11
C ALA A 218 -3.04 -46.58 -26.07
N ASN A 219 -3.53 -47.74 -26.47
CA ASN A 219 -3.83 -48.85 -25.53
C ASN A 219 -2.59 -49.39 -24.83
N SER A 220 -1.45 -49.52 -25.54
CA SER A 220 -0.19 -49.98 -24.95
C SER A 220 0.38 -49.02 -23.89
N HIS A 221 0.01 -47.76 -23.97
CA HIS A 221 0.41 -46.71 -23.04
C HIS A 221 -0.73 -46.26 -22.07
N GLY A 222 -1.83 -47.02 -21.99
CA GLY A 222 -2.93 -46.76 -21.05
C GLY A 222 -3.79 -45.52 -21.41
N MET A 223 -3.68 -45.02 -22.64
CA MET A 223 -4.42 -43.87 -23.15
C MET A 223 -5.67 -44.27 -23.92
N THR A 224 -6.74 -43.50 -23.84
CA THR A 224 -7.97 -43.70 -24.62
C THR A 224 -7.94 -42.79 -25.86
N THR A 225 -8.13 -43.38 -27.07
CA THR A 225 -8.38 -42.60 -28.29
C THR A 225 -9.86 -42.17 -28.31
N LYS A 226 -10.12 -40.88 -28.29
CA LYS A 226 -11.41 -40.28 -28.63
C LYS A 226 -11.41 -39.85 -30.09
#